data_73c292996eafade5342738dd5fe18c7c
#
_entry.id   73c292996eafade5342738dd5fe18c7c
#
_cell.length_a   1.000
_cell.length_b   1.000
_cell.length_c   1.000
_cell.angle_alpha   90.00
_cell.angle_beta   90.00
_cell.angle_gamma   90.00
#
_symmetry.space_group_name_H-M   'P 1'
#
loop_
_entity.id
_entity.type
_entity.pdbx_description
1 polymer ?
#
loop_
_entity_poly.entity_id
_entity_poly.type
_entity_poly.pdbx_seq_one_letter_code
_entity_poly.pdbx_strand_id
1 'polypeptide(L)'
;MALNFYTAVYPTRCVVPRMKDRGFGHISFVSSAAGQFAIWGYSPYSASKFALRGLADAIQMELLPYNISVSVLCPPNTETGVFKSFHATTMPIIMRKMTAVAGIVSPEQVAVSHVNDIENGHYLTTNGLMGWFLGVGTAGASPERSLIQAFAQARTMKTF
;
A
#
# COMPACT_ATOMS: atom_id res chain seq x y z
N MET A 1 15.23 -0.45 -5.69
CA MET A 1 15.16 0.50 -4.54
C MET A 1 15.12 1.96 -5.03
N ALA A 2 16.07 2.40 -5.83
CA ALA A 2 16.15 3.83 -6.22
C ALA A 2 14.80 4.38 -6.74
N LEU A 3 14.25 3.76 -7.76
CA LEU A 3 13.02 4.23 -8.42
C LEU A 3 11.75 4.09 -7.56
N ASN A 4 11.61 3.02 -6.76
CA ASN A 4 10.35 2.76 -6.04
C ASN A 4 10.37 3.22 -4.57
N PHE A 5 11.55 3.37 -3.97
CA PHE A 5 11.67 3.70 -2.56
C PHE A 5 12.22 5.11 -2.34
N TYR A 6 13.40 5.42 -2.87
CA TYR A 6 14.00 6.74 -2.62
C TYR A 6 13.22 7.89 -3.26
N THR A 7 12.50 7.65 -4.37
CA THR A 7 11.57 8.64 -4.94
C THR A 7 10.40 8.99 -4.03
N ALA A 8 10.09 8.18 -3.04
CA ALA A 8 9.12 8.50 -2.00
C ALA A 8 9.80 9.12 -0.77
N VAL A 9 10.98 8.62 -0.38
CA VAL A 9 11.72 9.11 0.81
C VAL A 9 12.12 10.58 0.66
N TYR A 10 12.72 10.96 -0.46
CA TYR A 10 13.24 12.32 -0.62
C TYR A 10 12.15 13.40 -0.60
N PRO A 11 11.03 13.30 -1.35
CA PRO A 11 9.94 14.26 -1.22
C PRO A 11 9.36 14.30 0.20
N THR A 12 9.19 13.15 0.85
CA THR A 12 8.70 13.09 2.23
C THR A 12 9.59 13.90 3.16
N ARG A 13 10.90 13.75 3.10
CA ARG A 13 11.85 14.54 3.88
C ARG A 13 11.74 16.04 3.63
N CYS A 14 11.42 16.44 2.41
CA CYS A 14 11.27 17.85 2.05
C CYS A 14 9.97 18.47 2.56
N VAL A 15 8.86 17.71 2.60
CA VAL A 15 7.56 18.27 2.96
C VAL A 15 7.25 18.19 4.46
N VAL A 16 7.76 17.17 5.15
CA VAL A 16 7.50 16.94 6.59
C VAL A 16 7.79 18.13 7.47
N PRO A 17 8.94 18.84 7.37
CA PRO A 17 9.21 20.01 8.21
C PRO A 17 8.10 21.06 8.12
N ARG A 18 7.68 21.41 6.91
CA ARG A 18 6.61 22.38 6.68
C ARG A 18 5.24 21.91 7.19
N MET A 19 4.97 20.60 7.14
CA MET A 19 3.75 20.02 7.71
C MET A 19 3.78 20.10 9.24
N LYS A 20 4.93 19.85 9.87
CA LYS A 20 5.12 19.99 11.31
C LYS A 20 4.93 21.43 11.77
N ASP A 21 5.51 22.40 11.04
CA ASP A 21 5.39 23.82 11.36
C ASP A 21 3.94 24.32 11.32
N ARG A 22 3.13 23.83 10.38
CA ARG A 22 1.71 24.22 10.27
C ARG A 22 0.76 23.39 11.14
N GLY A 23 1.25 22.29 11.76
CA GLY A 23 0.48 21.45 12.68
C GLY A 23 -0.58 20.55 12.02
N PHE A 24 -0.50 20.30 10.71
CA PHE A 24 -1.36 19.37 10.01
C PHE A 24 -0.75 18.91 8.67
N GLY A 25 -1.16 17.75 8.19
CA GLY A 25 -0.76 17.23 6.90
C GLY A 25 -1.27 15.81 6.64
N HIS A 26 -1.12 15.40 5.39
CA HIS A 26 -1.36 14.02 4.99
C HIS A 26 -0.29 13.57 3.99
N ILE A 27 0.23 12.37 4.20
CA ILE A 27 1.18 11.73 3.29
C ILE A 27 0.61 10.39 2.86
N SER A 28 0.50 10.17 1.55
CA SER A 28 0.07 8.90 1.01
C SER A 28 1.20 8.21 0.25
N PHE A 29 1.47 6.95 0.60
CA PHE A 29 2.45 6.12 -0.07
C PHE A 29 1.76 5.11 -1.00
N VAL A 30 2.18 5.09 -2.26
CA VAL A 30 1.69 4.11 -3.22
C VAL A 30 2.60 2.89 -3.24
N SER A 31 2.19 1.86 -2.48
CA SER A 31 2.83 0.55 -2.48
C SER A 31 2.26 -0.35 -3.60
N SER A 32 1.87 -1.56 -3.28
CA SER A 32 1.28 -2.55 -4.19
C SER A 32 0.78 -3.76 -3.38
N ALA A 33 -0.10 -4.58 -3.94
CA ALA A 33 -0.35 -5.93 -3.44
C ALA A 33 0.95 -6.75 -3.33
N ALA A 34 1.93 -6.50 -4.22
CA ALA A 34 3.28 -7.08 -4.14
C ALA A 34 4.13 -6.57 -2.96
N GLY A 35 3.68 -5.55 -2.24
CA GLY A 35 4.23 -5.10 -0.96
C GLY A 35 3.50 -5.66 0.26
N GLN A 36 2.49 -6.50 0.04
CA GLN A 36 1.77 -7.27 1.07
C GLN A 36 2.11 -8.75 0.97
N PHE A 37 2.24 -9.24 -0.26
CA PHE A 37 2.52 -10.63 -0.58
C PHE A 37 3.60 -10.69 -1.65
N ALA A 38 4.69 -11.43 -1.39
CA ALA A 38 5.78 -11.57 -2.36
C ALA A 38 5.34 -12.46 -3.52
N ILE A 39 5.59 -11.99 -4.75
CA ILE A 39 5.20 -12.68 -5.98
C ILE A 39 6.45 -13.16 -6.70
N TRP A 40 6.41 -14.38 -7.21
CA TRP A 40 7.48 -14.96 -8.00
C TRP A 40 7.85 -14.05 -9.19
N GLY A 41 9.13 -13.81 -9.38
CA GLY A 41 9.64 -12.91 -10.41
C GLY A 41 9.63 -11.41 -10.05
N TYR A 42 9.04 -11.01 -8.91
CA TYR A 42 9.00 -9.63 -8.43
C TYR A 42 9.99 -9.34 -7.29
N SER A 43 11.05 -10.12 -7.11
CA SER A 43 11.95 -10.01 -5.95
C SER A 43 12.38 -8.56 -5.65
N PRO A 44 13.01 -7.81 -6.57
CA PRO A 44 13.42 -6.43 -6.28
C PRO A 44 12.23 -5.46 -6.18
N TYR A 45 11.16 -5.72 -6.91
CA TYR A 45 9.94 -4.91 -6.86
C TYR A 45 9.22 -5.10 -5.52
N SER A 46 8.93 -6.34 -5.13
CA SER A 46 8.31 -6.65 -3.84
C SER A 46 9.13 -6.09 -2.68
N ALA A 47 10.44 -6.33 -2.66
CA ALA A 47 11.32 -5.78 -1.62
C ALA A 47 11.18 -4.26 -1.49
N SER A 48 11.12 -3.54 -2.63
CA SER A 48 10.96 -2.07 -2.61
C SER A 48 9.58 -1.62 -2.11
N LYS A 49 8.52 -2.38 -2.40
CA LYS A 49 7.15 -2.07 -1.98
C LYS A 49 6.88 -2.46 -0.52
N PHE A 50 7.52 -3.53 -0.01
CA PHE A 50 7.56 -3.82 1.42
C PHE A 50 8.31 -2.74 2.20
N ALA A 51 9.43 -2.25 1.68
CA ALA A 51 10.19 -1.16 2.30
C ALA A 51 9.36 0.12 2.45
N LEU A 52 8.50 0.45 1.46
CA LEU A 52 7.56 1.59 1.56
C LEU A 52 6.56 1.42 2.70
N ARG A 53 6.04 0.21 2.92
CA ARG A 53 5.12 -0.05 4.04
C ARG A 53 5.83 0.14 5.36
N GLY A 54 7.01 -0.49 5.55
CA GLY A 54 7.77 -0.31 6.78
C GLY A 54 8.14 1.16 7.05
N LEU A 55 8.46 1.93 6.01
CA LEU A 55 8.67 3.37 6.11
C LEU A 55 7.38 4.09 6.56
N ALA A 56 6.24 3.76 5.94
CA ALA A 56 4.96 4.38 6.26
C ALA A 56 4.52 4.08 7.70
N ASP A 57 4.68 2.82 8.15
CA ASP A 57 4.37 2.40 9.53
C ASP A 57 5.21 3.20 10.54
N ALA A 58 6.52 3.35 10.30
CA ALA A 58 7.40 4.12 11.17
C ALA A 58 7.05 5.62 11.19
N ILE A 59 6.91 6.22 10.01
CA ILE A 59 6.61 7.65 9.86
C ILE A 59 5.22 7.98 10.44
N GLN A 60 4.23 7.12 10.34
CA GLN A 60 2.92 7.31 10.96
C GLN A 60 3.05 7.55 12.47
N MET A 61 3.85 6.74 13.16
CA MET A 61 4.08 6.92 14.59
C MET A 61 4.84 8.22 14.91
N GLU A 62 5.86 8.55 14.11
CA GLU A 62 6.67 9.75 14.28
C GLU A 62 5.91 11.05 14.03
N LEU A 63 4.89 11.02 13.16
CA LEU A 63 4.16 12.21 12.72
C LEU A 63 2.83 12.42 13.44
N LEU A 64 2.33 11.40 14.14
CA LEU A 64 1.10 11.47 14.91
C LEU A 64 1.05 12.65 15.90
N PRO A 65 2.13 12.99 16.66
CA PRO A 65 2.13 14.13 17.57
C PRO A 65 1.95 15.49 16.89
N TYR A 66 2.18 15.56 15.58
CA TYR A 66 2.08 16.79 14.78
C TYR A 66 0.78 16.89 13.99
N ASN A 67 -0.19 16.02 14.28
CA ASN A 67 -1.47 15.96 13.55
C ASN A 67 -1.25 15.75 12.03
N ILE A 68 -0.26 14.94 11.68
CA ILE A 68 0.02 14.56 10.30
C ILE A 68 -0.35 13.08 10.14
N SER A 69 -1.29 12.81 9.23
CA SER A 69 -1.75 11.46 8.93
C SER A 69 -0.93 10.83 7.81
N VAL A 70 -0.82 9.51 7.85
CA VAL A 70 -0.19 8.72 6.78
C VAL A 70 -1.19 7.69 6.28
N SER A 71 -1.17 7.40 4.98
CA SER A 71 -1.91 6.30 4.38
C SER A 71 -1.05 5.52 3.39
N VAL A 72 -1.42 4.27 3.16
CA VAL A 72 -0.76 3.38 2.21
C VAL A 72 -1.78 2.79 1.25
N LEU A 73 -1.56 2.98 -0.03
CA LEU A 73 -2.32 2.35 -1.09
C LEU A 73 -1.61 1.08 -1.56
N CYS A 74 -2.31 -0.05 -1.53
CA CYS A 74 -1.82 -1.34 -2.03
C CYS A 74 -2.70 -1.85 -3.19
N PRO A 75 -2.57 -1.26 -4.39
CA PRO A 75 -3.40 -1.64 -5.52
C PRO A 75 -3.03 -3.03 -6.05
N PRO A 76 -4.02 -3.79 -6.57
CA PRO A 76 -3.78 -4.98 -7.37
C PRO A 76 -3.29 -4.60 -8.77
N ASN A 77 -3.36 -5.52 -9.74
CA ASN A 77 -3.11 -5.18 -11.13
C ASN A 77 -4.06 -4.06 -11.57
N THR A 78 -3.48 -2.94 -11.99
CA THR A 78 -4.23 -1.76 -12.41
C THR A 78 -4.05 -1.57 -13.91
N GLU A 79 -5.14 -1.30 -14.63
CA GLU A 79 -5.17 -1.22 -16.09
C GLU A 79 -4.48 0.06 -16.60
N THR A 80 -3.17 0.13 -16.44
CA THR A 80 -2.32 1.23 -16.94
C THR A 80 -1.61 0.85 -18.24
N GLY A 81 -1.16 1.85 -19.01
CA GLY A 81 -0.38 1.61 -20.21
C GLY A 81 0.88 0.78 -19.93
N VAL A 82 1.57 1.03 -18.82
CA VAL A 82 2.76 0.27 -18.39
C VAL A 82 2.40 -1.18 -18.10
N PHE A 83 1.30 -1.42 -17.38
CA PHE A 83 0.84 -2.78 -17.07
C PHE A 83 0.48 -3.55 -18.34
N LYS A 84 -0.28 -2.93 -19.27
CA LYS A 84 -0.66 -3.53 -20.54
C LYS A 84 0.55 -3.94 -21.35
N SER A 85 1.54 -3.06 -21.48
CA SER A 85 2.78 -3.34 -22.20
C SER A 85 3.58 -4.49 -21.56
N PHE A 86 3.78 -4.45 -20.24
CA PHE A 86 4.49 -5.49 -19.50
C PHE A 86 3.78 -6.84 -19.57
N HIS A 87 2.46 -6.86 -19.41
CA HIS A 87 1.65 -8.09 -19.47
C HIS A 87 1.69 -8.74 -20.86
N ALA A 88 1.68 -7.94 -21.91
CA ALA A 88 1.68 -8.44 -23.28
C ALA A 88 3.03 -9.03 -23.73
N THR A 89 4.15 -8.43 -23.30
CA THR A 89 5.47 -8.71 -23.88
C THR A 89 6.44 -9.43 -22.95
N THR A 90 6.41 -9.13 -21.65
CA THR A 90 7.53 -9.49 -20.75
C THR A 90 7.10 -10.39 -19.60
N MET A 91 5.81 -10.43 -19.26
CA MET A 91 5.35 -11.14 -18.06
C MET A 91 5.41 -12.66 -18.22
N PRO A 92 6.20 -13.40 -17.41
CA PRO A 92 6.26 -14.87 -17.44
C PRO A 92 4.89 -15.50 -17.12
N ILE A 93 4.64 -16.68 -17.68
CA ILE A 93 3.35 -17.40 -17.52
C ILE A 93 3.02 -17.65 -16.03
N ILE A 94 4.00 -18.02 -15.21
CA ILE A 94 3.80 -18.26 -13.78
C ILE A 94 3.33 -16.99 -13.08
N MET A 95 4.01 -15.87 -13.33
CA MET A 95 3.64 -14.56 -12.77
C MET A 95 2.24 -14.16 -13.20
N ARG A 96 1.89 -14.37 -14.49
CA ARG A 96 0.55 -14.08 -15.03
C ARG A 96 -0.53 -14.88 -14.30
N LYS A 97 -0.30 -16.17 -14.04
CA LYS A 97 -1.25 -17.02 -13.30
C LYS A 97 -1.39 -16.57 -11.85
N MET A 98 -0.30 -16.24 -11.17
CA MET A 98 -0.35 -15.78 -9.78
C MET A 98 -1.07 -14.43 -9.64
N THR A 99 -0.83 -13.50 -10.54
CA THR A 99 -1.42 -12.16 -10.48
C THR A 99 -2.87 -12.13 -10.97
N ALA A 100 -3.29 -13.10 -11.79
CA ALA A 100 -4.67 -13.20 -12.29
C ALA A 100 -5.70 -13.36 -11.16
N VAL A 101 -5.32 -13.99 -10.05
CA VAL A 101 -6.21 -14.19 -8.88
C VAL A 101 -6.66 -12.86 -8.26
N ALA A 102 -5.82 -11.83 -8.33
CA ALA A 102 -6.16 -10.51 -7.80
C ALA A 102 -7.10 -9.69 -8.71
N GLY A 103 -7.33 -10.15 -9.94
CA GLY A 103 -8.09 -9.41 -10.95
C GLY A 103 -7.33 -8.19 -11.49
N ILE A 104 -8.04 -7.42 -12.32
CA ILE A 104 -7.54 -6.14 -12.87
C ILE A 104 -8.59 -5.09 -12.54
N VAL A 105 -8.16 -3.94 -12.03
CA VAL A 105 -9.05 -2.81 -11.71
C VAL A 105 -8.67 -1.58 -12.53
N SER A 106 -9.63 -0.68 -12.75
CA SER A 106 -9.34 0.57 -13.44
C SER A 106 -8.57 1.55 -12.54
N PRO A 107 -7.76 2.45 -13.10
CA PRO A 107 -7.11 3.50 -12.34
C PRO A 107 -8.09 4.38 -11.55
N GLU A 108 -9.27 4.63 -12.13
CA GLU A 108 -10.33 5.45 -11.51
C GLU A 108 -10.88 4.75 -10.25
N GLN A 109 -11.16 3.44 -10.33
CA GLN A 109 -11.62 2.67 -9.16
C GLN A 109 -10.60 2.70 -8.03
N VAL A 110 -9.31 2.55 -8.36
CA VAL A 110 -8.23 2.62 -7.37
C VAL A 110 -8.17 4.01 -6.74
N ALA A 111 -8.26 5.07 -7.55
CA ALA A 111 -8.20 6.44 -7.07
C ALA A 111 -9.39 6.79 -6.17
N VAL A 112 -10.62 6.47 -6.60
CA VAL A 112 -11.84 6.72 -5.81
C VAL A 112 -11.79 5.99 -4.47
N SER A 113 -11.42 4.70 -4.47
CA SER A 113 -11.28 3.93 -3.23
C SER A 113 -10.27 4.57 -2.28
N HIS A 114 -9.14 5.02 -2.82
CA HIS A 114 -8.09 5.60 -1.99
C HIS A 114 -8.46 6.94 -1.39
N VAL A 115 -9.09 7.82 -2.18
CA VAL A 115 -9.58 9.12 -1.68
C VAL A 115 -10.62 8.91 -0.59
N ASN A 116 -11.60 8.03 -0.82
CA ASN A 116 -12.62 7.71 0.19
C ASN A 116 -12.00 7.18 1.49
N ASP A 117 -10.99 6.30 1.40
CA ASP A 117 -10.30 5.77 2.58
C ASP A 117 -9.53 6.86 3.33
N ILE A 118 -8.87 7.77 2.61
CA ILE A 118 -8.20 8.93 3.19
C ILE A 118 -9.19 9.82 3.94
N GLU A 119 -10.32 10.15 3.32
CA GLU A 119 -11.37 10.98 3.93
C GLU A 119 -11.97 10.35 5.18
N ASN A 120 -12.08 9.02 5.21
CA ASN A 120 -12.53 8.27 6.38
C ASN A 120 -11.40 7.96 7.40
N GLY A 121 -10.19 8.41 7.13
CA GLY A 121 -9.04 8.26 8.02
C GLY A 121 -8.47 6.84 8.07
N HIS A 122 -8.72 6.02 7.06
CA HIS A 122 -8.13 4.69 6.96
C HIS A 122 -6.64 4.76 6.61
N TYR A 123 -5.86 3.91 7.26
CA TYR A 123 -4.42 3.82 7.01
C TYR A 123 -4.10 3.04 5.73
N LEU A 124 -4.80 1.93 5.50
CA LEU A 124 -4.53 1.01 4.40
C LEU A 124 -5.68 0.95 3.41
N THR A 125 -5.41 1.30 2.16
CA THR A 125 -6.35 1.09 1.04
C THR A 125 -5.98 -0.15 0.25
N THR A 126 -6.96 -1.02 0.05
CA THR A 126 -6.87 -2.18 -0.85
C THR A 126 -8.11 -2.24 -1.74
N ASN A 127 -8.03 -2.91 -2.88
CA ASN A 127 -9.14 -3.02 -3.80
C ASN A 127 -9.60 -4.47 -3.98
N GLY A 128 -10.91 -4.66 -3.95
CA GLY A 128 -11.55 -5.96 -4.14
C GLY A 128 -11.40 -6.91 -2.94
N LEU A 129 -12.08 -8.05 -3.01
CA LEU A 129 -12.13 -9.02 -1.92
C LEU A 129 -10.74 -9.60 -1.60
N MET A 130 -9.96 -9.94 -2.63
CA MET A 130 -8.60 -10.46 -2.44
C MET A 130 -7.68 -9.42 -1.81
N GLY A 131 -7.81 -8.15 -2.22
CA GLY A 131 -7.08 -7.03 -1.60
C GLY A 131 -7.43 -6.88 -0.12
N TRP A 132 -8.71 -7.00 0.23
CA TRP A 132 -9.16 -6.98 1.61
C TRP A 132 -8.56 -8.13 2.45
N PHE A 133 -8.61 -9.37 1.94
CA PHE A 133 -7.97 -10.52 2.61
C PHE A 133 -6.46 -10.32 2.83
N LEU A 134 -5.75 -9.82 1.81
CA LEU A 134 -4.34 -9.49 1.95
C LEU A 134 -4.12 -8.37 2.97
N GLY A 135 -4.97 -7.34 2.96
CA GLY A 135 -4.92 -6.24 3.93
C GLY A 135 -5.02 -6.76 5.37
N VAL A 136 -6.01 -7.61 5.65
CA VAL A 136 -6.21 -8.22 6.97
C VAL A 136 -5.07 -9.18 7.33
N GLY A 137 -4.72 -10.09 6.42
CA GLY A 137 -3.73 -11.15 6.70
C GLY A 137 -2.28 -10.66 6.81
N THR A 138 -1.96 -9.49 6.26
CA THR A 138 -0.60 -8.93 6.26
C THR A 138 -0.48 -7.61 7.02
N ALA A 139 -1.51 -7.24 7.78
CA ALA A 139 -1.52 -5.98 8.51
C ALA A 139 -0.40 -5.93 9.57
N GLY A 140 -0.15 -7.04 10.25
CA GLY A 140 0.87 -7.08 11.30
C GLY A 140 0.59 -6.07 12.40
N ALA A 141 1.53 -5.17 12.66
CA ALA A 141 1.41 -4.07 13.61
C ALA A 141 1.00 -2.73 12.95
N SER A 142 0.62 -2.74 11.67
CA SER A 142 0.15 -1.52 10.99
C SER A 142 -1.08 -0.95 11.67
N PRO A 143 -1.19 0.38 11.81
CA PRO A 143 -2.31 1.00 12.49
C PRO A 143 -3.62 0.77 11.74
N GLU A 144 -4.68 0.46 12.48
CA GLU A 144 -6.02 0.24 11.93
C GLU A 144 -7.05 0.98 12.79
N ARG A 145 -7.95 1.71 12.15
CA ARG A 145 -9.03 2.43 12.82
C ARG A 145 -10.38 1.70 12.79
N SER A 146 -10.53 0.74 11.87
CA SER A 146 -11.75 -0.06 11.79
C SER A 146 -11.74 -1.16 12.84
N LEU A 147 -12.71 -1.12 13.77
CA LEU A 147 -12.86 -2.18 14.78
C LEU A 147 -13.05 -3.56 14.14
N ILE A 148 -13.78 -3.64 13.01
CA ILE A 148 -14.00 -4.90 12.29
C ILE A 148 -12.68 -5.46 11.75
N GLN A 149 -11.86 -4.61 11.12
CA GLN A 149 -10.54 -5.00 10.63
C GLN A 149 -9.60 -5.35 11.77
N ALA A 150 -9.59 -4.57 12.86
CA ALA A 150 -8.80 -4.87 14.05
C ALA A 150 -9.17 -6.22 14.67
N PHE A 151 -10.47 -6.56 14.76
CA PHE A 151 -10.92 -7.88 15.22
C PHE A 151 -10.54 -9.00 14.26
N ALA A 152 -10.65 -8.79 12.96
CA ALA A 152 -10.24 -9.78 11.96
C ALA A 152 -8.73 -10.05 12.02
N GLN A 153 -7.91 -9.00 12.17
CA GLN A 153 -6.46 -9.09 12.36
C GLN A 153 -6.09 -9.83 13.65
N ALA A 154 -6.73 -9.49 14.77
CA ALA A 154 -6.48 -10.13 16.06
C ALA A 154 -6.81 -11.65 16.05
N ARG A 155 -7.81 -12.05 15.26
CA ARG A 155 -8.13 -13.49 15.08
C ARG A 155 -7.09 -14.21 14.23
N THR A 156 -6.60 -13.57 13.15
CA THR A 156 -5.55 -14.17 12.30
C THR A 156 -4.23 -14.36 13.06
N MET A 157 -3.86 -13.41 13.94
CA MET A 157 -2.65 -13.54 14.78
C MET A 157 -2.72 -14.66 15.83
N LYS A 158 -3.91 -15.10 16.24
CA LYS A 158 -4.08 -16.21 17.20
C LYS A 158 -3.96 -17.59 16.54
N THR A 159 -3.89 -17.67 15.23
CA THR A 159 -3.87 -18.93 14.47
C THR A 159 -2.47 -19.30 13.98
N PHE A 160 -1.46 -18.49 14.27
CA PHE A 160 -0.04 -18.71 14.10
C PHE A 160 0.68 -18.72 15.45
#